data_b14f97396af65413443a3370f67650c0
#
_entry.id   b14f97396af65413443a3370f67650c0
#
_cell.length_a   1.000
_cell.length_b   1.000
_cell.length_c   1.000
_cell.angle_alpha   90.00
_cell.angle_beta   90.00
_cell.angle_gamma   90.00
#
_symmetry.space_group_name_H-M   'P 1'
#
loop_
_entity.id
_entity.type
_entity.pdbx_description
1 polymer ?
#
loop_
_entity_poly.entity_id
_entity_poly.type
_entity_poly.pdbx_seq_one_letter_code
_entity_poly.pdbx_strand_id
1 'polypeptide(L)'
;MAHNLVLYHYEGCGPCRRVKDTLRELGLEIEWRDIHQSEEALQELLTVGKLQQVPCLFIDGKPLYESSDIIRWLREHYGKTATPALTSGI
;
A
#
# COMPACT_ATOMS: atom_id res chain seq x y z
N MET A 1 6.62 -11.31 11.32
CA MET A 1 6.89 -10.01 11.77
C MET A 1 6.26 -8.97 10.94
N ALA A 2 5.86 -7.95 11.56
CA ALA A 2 5.18 -6.90 10.87
C ALA A 2 6.16 -6.02 10.14
N HIS A 3 5.76 -5.54 9.00
CA HIS A 3 6.56 -4.58 8.26
C HIS A 3 6.06 -3.19 8.63
N ASN A 4 6.90 -2.20 8.47
CA ASN A 4 6.50 -0.83 8.66
C ASN A 4 5.96 -0.35 7.31
N LEU A 5 4.67 -0.12 7.23
CA LEU A 5 4.01 0.22 5.98
C LEU A 5 3.42 1.63 6.02
N VAL A 6 3.69 2.40 4.97
CA VAL A 6 3.10 3.74 4.84
C VAL A 6 2.62 3.88 3.40
N LEU A 7 1.37 4.22 3.20
CA LEU A 7 0.81 4.38 1.87
C LEU A 7 0.72 5.85 1.50
N TYR A 8 1.38 6.23 0.41
CA TYR A 8 1.30 7.59 -0.10
C TYR A 8 0.21 7.63 -1.16
N HIS A 9 -0.71 8.58 -1.02
CA HIS A 9 -1.88 8.67 -1.89
C HIS A 9 -2.39 10.10 -1.99
N TYR A 10 -3.50 10.31 -2.67
CA TYR A 10 -4.26 11.55 -2.54
C TYR A 10 -5.74 11.21 -2.81
N GLU A 11 -6.63 12.10 -2.38
CA GLU A 11 -8.05 11.89 -2.56
C GLU A 11 -8.39 11.96 -4.04
N GLY A 12 -9.25 11.11 -4.48
CA GLY A 12 -9.63 11.11 -5.88
C GLY A 12 -8.79 10.21 -6.77
N CYS A 13 -7.77 9.61 -6.20
CA CYS A 13 -6.90 8.74 -6.97
C CYS A 13 -7.53 7.36 -7.10
N GLY A 14 -7.91 6.95 -8.30
CA GLY A 14 -8.53 5.65 -8.53
C GLY A 14 -7.67 4.47 -8.15
N PRO A 15 -6.42 4.41 -8.63
CA PRO A 15 -5.55 3.29 -8.26
C PRO A 15 -5.26 3.25 -6.77
N CYS A 16 -5.21 4.41 -6.11
CA CYS A 16 -5.00 4.44 -4.67
C CYS A 16 -6.18 3.78 -3.97
N ARG A 17 -7.38 4.00 -4.49
CA ARG A 17 -8.56 3.45 -3.88
C ARG A 17 -8.53 1.93 -3.93
N ARG A 18 -8.03 1.36 -5.01
CA ARG A 18 -7.94 -0.08 -5.13
C ARG A 18 -7.02 -0.65 -4.04
N VAL A 19 -5.92 0.04 -3.75
CA VAL A 19 -5.01 -0.39 -2.71
C VAL A 19 -5.68 -0.29 -1.35
N LYS A 20 -6.42 0.82 -1.13
CA LYS A 20 -7.10 1.02 0.14
C LYS A 20 -8.15 -0.07 0.36
N ASP A 21 -8.86 -0.45 -0.70
CA ASP A 21 -9.87 -1.49 -0.59
C ASP A 21 -9.21 -2.82 -0.22
N THR A 22 -8.05 -3.10 -0.79
CA THR A 22 -7.33 -4.32 -0.47
C THR A 22 -6.89 -4.31 1.00
N LEU A 23 -6.41 -3.17 1.48
CA LEU A 23 -6.02 -3.07 2.88
C LEU A 23 -7.22 -3.35 3.78
N ARG A 24 -8.38 -2.84 3.38
CA ARG A 24 -9.57 -3.04 4.18
C ARG A 24 -9.98 -4.51 4.16
N GLU A 25 -9.91 -5.16 3.01
CA GLU A 25 -10.21 -6.56 2.89
C GLU A 25 -9.31 -7.41 3.76
N LEU A 26 -8.05 -7.05 3.85
CA LEU A 26 -7.10 -7.82 4.62
C LEU A 26 -7.09 -7.45 6.11
N GLY A 27 -7.90 -6.47 6.49
CA GLY A 27 -7.96 -6.05 7.88
C GLY A 27 -6.71 -5.33 8.35
N LEU A 28 -6.00 -4.70 7.41
CA LEU A 28 -4.77 -4.02 7.75
C LEU A 28 -4.99 -2.54 7.97
N GLU A 29 -4.49 -2.02 9.08
CA GLU A 29 -4.57 -0.61 9.35
C GLU A 29 -3.16 -0.08 9.32
N ILE A 30 -2.84 0.76 8.35
CA ILE A 30 -1.51 1.30 8.22
C ILE A 30 -1.61 2.81 8.06
N GLU A 31 -0.49 3.49 8.12
CA GLU A 31 -0.48 4.92 7.98
C GLU A 31 -0.69 5.31 6.53
N TRP A 32 -1.54 6.30 6.28
CA TRP A 32 -1.75 6.84 4.94
C TRP A 32 -1.29 8.29 4.97
N ARG A 33 -0.55 8.70 3.96
CA ARG A 33 -0.08 10.09 3.87
C ARG A 33 -0.53 10.67 2.55
N ASP A 34 -1.29 11.76 2.62
CA ASP A 34 -1.87 12.40 1.45
C ASP A 34 -0.90 13.46 0.95
N ILE A 35 -0.36 13.26 -0.24
CA ILE A 35 0.66 14.15 -0.76
C ILE A 35 0.11 15.50 -1.21
N HIS A 36 -1.21 15.62 -1.31
CA HIS A 36 -1.82 16.90 -1.66
C HIS A 36 -2.16 17.70 -0.41
N GLN A 37 -2.28 17.03 0.74
CA GLN A 37 -2.59 17.70 1.97
C GLN A 37 -1.37 17.95 2.83
N SER A 38 -0.28 17.28 2.56
CA SER A 38 0.93 17.40 3.36
C SER A 38 2.12 17.53 2.42
N GLU A 39 2.75 18.69 2.44
CA GLU A 39 3.90 18.90 1.62
C GLU A 39 5.05 18.02 2.10
N GLU A 40 5.09 17.75 3.39
CA GLU A 40 6.10 16.89 3.94
C GLU A 40 5.98 15.49 3.35
N ALA A 41 4.75 14.99 3.22
CA ALA A 41 4.52 13.68 2.63
C ALA A 41 5.02 13.65 1.18
N LEU A 42 4.77 14.72 0.43
CA LEU A 42 5.23 14.78 -0.94
C LEU A 42 6.75 14.78 -0.99
N GLN A 43 7.40 15.52 -0.10
CA GLN A 43 8.84 15.57 -0.09
C GLN A 43 9.42 14.20 0.27
N GLU A 44 8.80 13.48 1.17
CA GLU A 44 9.26 12.16 1.54
C GLU A 44 9.17 11.22 0.34
N LEU A 45 8.07 11.30 -0.39
CA LEU A 45 7.87 10.46 -1.54
C LEU A 45 8.92 10.73 -2.60
N LEU A 46 9.20 12.01 -2.86
CA LEU A 46 10.16 12.37 -3.88
C LEU A 46 11.60 12.04 -3.46
N THR A 47 11.90 12.19 -2.20
CA THR A 47 13.26 11.95 -1.72
C THR A 47 13.62 10.47 -1.78
N VAL A 48 12.73 9.63 -1.35
CA VAL A 48 13.00 8.20 -1.30
C VAL A 48 12.60 7.49 -2.59
N GLY A 49 11.39 7.80 -3.08
CA GLY A 49 10.87 7.10 -4.25
C GLY A 49 11.32 7.70 -5.57
N LYS A 50 11.66 8.98 -5.55
CA LYS A 50 12.14 9.69 -6.73
C LYS A 50 11.10 9.91 -7.83
N LEU A 51 9.88 9.44 -7.63
CA LEU A 51 8.83 9.65 -8.59
C LEU A 51 7.60 10.22 -7.89
N GLN A 52 7.00 11.22 -8.47
CA GLN A 52 5.77 11.77 -7.92
C GLN A 52 4.61 10.96 -8.50
N GLN A 53 4.49 9.74 -8.02
CA GLN A 53 3.46 8.84 -8.51
C GLN A 53 2.81 8.14 -7.33
N VAL A 54 1.50 8.08 -7.30
CA VAL A 54 0.77 7.35 -6.28
C VAL A 54 -0.17 6.37 -6.95
N PRO A 55 -0.51 5.28 -6.31
CA PRO A 55 -0.12 4.94 -4.95
C PRO A 55 1.34 4.50 -4.87
N CYS A 56 1.94 4.74 -3.73
CA CYS A 56 3.28 4.23 -3.46
C CYS A 56 3.28 3.69 -2.05
N LEU A 57 3.67 2.44 -1.87
CA LEU A 57 3.73 1.84 -0.56
C LEU A 57 5.19 1.78 -0.12
N PHE A 58 5.49 2.43 1.01
CA PHE A 58 6.83 2.32 1.56
C PHE A 58 6.83 1.11 2.48
N ILE A 59 7.66 0.13 2.16
CA ILE A 59 7.78 -1.10 2.93
C ILE A 59 9.13 -1.06 3.62
N ASP A 60 9.11 -0.81 4.92
CA ASP A 60 10.33 -0.67 5.70
C ASP A 60 11.26 0.38 5.06
N GLY A 61 10.66 1.45 4.58
CA GLY A 61 11.41 2.56 3.99
C GLY A 61 11.72 2.42 2.51
N LYS A 62 11.30 1.33 1.87
CA LYS A 62 11.57 1.13 0.45
C LYS A 62 10.29 1.32 -0.36
N PRO A 63 10.35 2.09 -1.44
CA PRO A 63 9.14 2.39 -2.20
C PRO A 63 8.74 1.27 -3.14
N LEU A 64 7.45 1.00 -3.22
CA LEU A 64 6.90 0.07 -4.19
C LEU A 64 5.79 0.81 -4.93
N TYR A 65 5.94 0.97 -6.23
CA TYR A 65 4.97 1.68 -7.04
C TYR A 65 4.04 0.70 -7.76
N GLU A 66 3.02 1.21 -8.41
CA GLU A 66 2.05 0.46 -9.20
C GLU A 66 1.04 -0.27 -8.31
N SER A 67 -0.20 0.11 -8.46
CA SER A 67 -1.25 -0.44 -7.60
C SER A 67 -1.33 -1.97 -7.68
N SER A 68 -1.18 -2.54 -8.86
CA SER A 68 -1.29 -3.99 -8.97
C SER A 68 -0.14 -4.69 -8.26
N ASP A 69 1.07 -4.12 -8.31
CA ASP A 69 2.20 -4.73 -7.63
C ASP A 69 2.04 -4.59 -6.11
N ILE A 70 1.52 -3.46 -5.66
CA ILE A 70 1.28 -3.22 -4.25
C ILE A 70 0.25 -4.23 -3.74
N ILE A 71 -0.84 -4.38 -4.47
CA ILE A 71 -1.90 -5.29 -4.07
C ILE A 71 -1.38 -6.71 -4.02
N ARG A 72 -0.57 -7.11 -5.01
CA ARG A 72 -0.02 -8.44 -5.01
C ARG A 72 0.88 -8.66 -3.80
N TRP A 73 1.74 -7.68 -3.49
CA TRP A 73 2.63 -7.80 -2.35
C TRP A 73 1.84 -7.93 -1.05
N LEU A 74 0.79 -7.12 -0.90
CA LEU A 74 -0.03 -7.18 0.29
C LEU A 74 -0.70 -8.53 0.43
N ARG A 75 -1.22 -9.07 -0.67
CA ARG A 75 -1.89 -10.36 -0.58
C ARG A 75 -0.91 -11.48 -0.30
N GLU A 76 0.29 -11.39 -0.82
CA GLU A 76 1.30 -12.42 -0.57
C GLU A 76 1.77 -12.41 0.87
N HIS A 77 1.85 -11.25 1.48
CA HIS A 77 2.38 -11.16 2.83
C HIS A 77 1.32 -11.19 3.93
N TYR A 78 0.12 -10.78 3.60
CA TYR A 78 -0.93 -10.68 4.62
C TYR A 78 -2.22 -11.44 4.28
N GLY A 79 -2.29 -12.00 3.11
CA GLY A 79 -3.49 -12.71 2.70
C GLY A 79 -3.54 -14.16 3.08
N LYS A 80 -2.46 -14.70 3.56
CA LYS A 80 -2.39 -16.09 3.87
C LYS A 80 -3.38 -16.60 4.85
N THR A 81 -3.72 -15.78 5.78
CA THR A 81 -4.60 -16.26 6.81
C THR A 81 -5.95 -16.67 6.23
N ALA A 82 -6.31 -16.06 5.16
CA ALA A 82 -7.61 -16.35 4.65
C ALA A 82 -7.56 -17.44 3.63
N THR A 83 -6.55 -17.48 2.92
CA THR A 83 -6.41 -18.39 1.88
C THR A 83 -6.42 -19.83 2.18
N PRO A 84 -5.66 -20.20 3.07
CA PRO A 84 -5.47 -21.58 3.34
C PRO A 84 -6.76 -22.32 3.35
N ALA A 85 -7.61 -21.76 3.99
CA ALA A 85 -8.83 -22.44 4.19
C ALA A 85 -9.45 -22.84 2.91
N LEU A 86 -9.42 -21.99 2.04
CA LEU A 86 -10.10 -22.28 0.91
C LEU A 86 -9.46 -23.18 0.10
N THR A 87 -8.34 -22.92 -0.11
CA THR A 87 -7.68 -23.65 -0.99
C THR A 87 -7.75 -24.97 -0.69
N SER A 88 -7.51 -25.14 0.39
CA SER A 88 -7.40 -26.46 0.76
C SER A 88 -8.52 -27.08 0.23
N GLY A 89 -9.43 -26.49 0.28
CA GLY A 89 -10.48 -27.16 -0.08
C GLY A 89 -10.40 -27.60 -1.41
N ILE A 90 -9.84 -27.39 -1.79
CA ILE A 90 -9.90 -27.81 -2.88
C ILE A 90 -9.64 -28.53 -3.33
#